data_76eeacc04825d6064caa363512499be4
#
_entry.id   76eeacc04825d6064caa363512499be4
#
_cell.length_a   1.000
_cell.length_b   1.000
_cell.length_c   1.000
_cell.angle_alpha   90.00
_cell.angle_beta   90.00
_cell.angle_gamma   90.00
#
_symmetry.space_group_name_H-M   'P 1'
#
loop_
_entity.id
_entity.type
_entity.pdbx_description
1 polymer ?
#
loop_
_entity_poly.entity_id
_entity_poly.type
_entity_poly.pdbx_seq_one_letter_code
_entity_poly.pdbx_strand_id
1 'polypeptide(L)'
;MQVMQKQGGNRMRKKSVALTMALAVTVGTMGGSTFAYAEEATDTMAPFEDTVELHVVGTEFAAARYPEGDDLTYNIWTRAYKDRFNVDVVTDWVSDDYTTKINLSIAEGDLPDVFTVNESQLQQLIDADLIWDLSDVFDTYASEKLKHYEEVDERSFNAGKRDGKRYAIPTLHYGFIEQPDYVWIRNDWKEALGLEDPKTMDDLVNIAKAFMEEYGGYGIAADQTLDYLNLLAPGWGAHPDVWLKNADGEIVYGTVQPEMKDAVAAWADWYQEGILSPDFATMDMAKMNESVVAGEVGIQPFMQWWGYEPGPSVVANNGLDSMFLPYNIPSATGETVLQSILNPTSSYIVVSKDFEYPEAALKLMNFYVYMNTESSGNEDPDVINSFLNDGIAHVA
;
A
#
# COMPACT_ATOMS: atom_id res chain seq x y z
N MET A 1 39.77 1.48 -32.15
CA MET A 1 39.00 2.12 -33.22
C MET A 1 38.23 1.02 -33.96
N GLN A 2 37.05 0.71 -33.47
CA GLN A 2 36.01 -0.04 -34.21
C GLN A 2 34.67 0.36 -33.59
N VAL A 3 33.86 0.97 -34.41
CA VAL A 3 32.55 1.51 -34.12
C VAL A 3 31.57 0.33 -34.13
N MET A 4 30.90 0.05 -33.00
CA MET A 4 29.75 -0.85 -33.01
C MET A 4 28.48 -0.01 -33.22
N GLN A 5 27.89 -0.19 -34.39
CA GLN A 5 26.59 0.33 -34.76
C GLN A 5 25.49 -0.35 -33.94
N LYS A 6 24.71 0.44 -33.22
CA LYS A 6 23.40 0.05 -32.68
C LYS A 6 22.43 -0.07 -33.85
N GLN A 7 21.91 -1.27 -34.08
CA GLN A 7 20.74 -1.46 -34.94
C GLN A 7 19.50 -1.12 -34.12
N GLY A 8 18.88 0.01 -34.45
CA GLY A 8 17.55 0.36 -34.00
C GLY A 8 16.50 -0.50 -34.74
N GLY A 9 15.82 -1.35 -34.01
CA GLY A 9 14.68 -2.10 -34.54
C GLY A 9 13.48 -1.20 -34.74
N ASN A 10 13.17 -0.89 -35.99
CA ASN A 10 11.98 -0.17 -36.39
C ASN A 10 10.75 -1.08 -36.20
N ARG A 11 9.94 -0.85 -35.21
CA ARG A 11 8.61 -1.49 -35.05
C ARG A 11 7.69 -0.97 -36.13
N MET A 12 7.45 -1.76 -37.20
CA MET A 12 6.48 -1.44 -38.23
C MET A 12 5.06 -1.64 -37.66
N ARG A 13 4.34 -0.53 -37.50
CA ARG A 13 2.91 -0.51 -37.21
C ARG A 13 2.12 -1.14 -38.36
N LYS A 14 1.53 -2.32 -38.13
CA LYS A 14 0.50 -2.88 -39.03
C LYS A 14 -0.84 -2.20 -38.69
N LYS A 15 -1.31 -1.36 -39.61
CA LYS A 15 -2.67 -0.80 -39.52
C LYS A 15 -3.66 -1.90 -39.89
N SER A 16 -4.43 -2.37 -38.93
CA SER A 16 -5.58 -3.23 -39.15
C SER A 16 -6.77 -2.39 -39.56
N VAL A 17 -7.32 -2.69 -40.75
CA VAL A 17 -8.50 -2.04 -41.30
C VAL A 17 -9.73 -2.66 -40.65
N ALA A 18 -10.49 -1.89 -39.89
CA ALA A 18 -11.78 -2.30 -39.36
C ALA A 18 -12.80 -2.44 -40.52
N LEU A 19 -13.31 -3.64 -40.70
CA LEU A 19 -14.37 -3.93 -41.67
C LEU A 19 -15.73 -3.73 -41.02
N THR A 20 -16.41 -2.61 -41.34
CA THR A 20 -17.75 -2.29 -40.85
C THR A 20 -18.77 -3.11 -41.67
N MET A 21 -19.38 -4.13 -41.08
CA MET A 21 -20.57 -4.78 -41.67
C MET A 21 -21.84 -3.98 -41.31
N ALA A 22 -22.38 -3.29 -42.29
CA ALA A 22 -23.70 -2.69 -42.19
C ALA A 22 -24.75 -3.76 -42.48
N LEU A 23 -25.55 -4.13 -41.49
CA LEU A 23 -26.74 -4.99 -41.66
C LEU A 23 -27.95 -4.10 -41.92
N ALA A 24 -28.52 -4.18 -43.12
CA ALA A 24 -29.76 -3.50 -43.49
C ALA A 24 -30.94 -4.24 -42.85
N VAL A 25 -31.66 -3.60 -41.93
CA VAL A 25 -32.93 -4.11 -41.39
C VAL A 25 -34.09 -3.53 -42.18
N THR A 26 -34.81 -4.40 -42.87
CA THR A 26 -36.12 -4.12 -43.49
C THR A 26 -37.20 -4.01 -42.43
N VAL A 27 -37.85 -2.85 -42.39
CA VAL A 27 -38.97 -2.56 -41.48
C VAL A 27 -40.21 -3.31 -41.97
N GLY A 28 -40.65 -4.28 -41.15
CA GLY A 28 -42.00 -4.88 -41.24
C GLY A 28 -42.78 -4.51 -39.99
N THR A 29 -43.79 -3.67 -40.16
CA THR A 29 -44.73 -3.30 -39.08
C THR A 29 -45.65 -4.46 -38.72
N MET A 30 -45.60 -4.93 -37.46
CA MET A 30 -46.75 -5.48 -36.71
C MET A 30 -46.44 -5.64 -35.23
N GLY A 31 -47.28 -5.00 -34.40
CA GLY A 31 -47.69 -5.49 -33.08
C GLY A 31 -46.66 -5.47 -31.98
N GLY A 32 -46.74 -4.49 -31.10
CA GLY A 32 -45.97 -4.26 -29.89
C GLY A 32 -45.67 -5.47 -29.01
N SER A 33 -44.41 -5.70 -28.82
CA SER A 33 -43.78 -6.10 -27.58
C SER A 33 -42.34 -5.61 -27.68
N THR A 34 -42.05 -4.58 -26.89
CA THR A 34 -40.69 -4.13 -26.67
C THR A 34 -39.95 -5.24 -25.92
N PHE A 35 -39.27 -6.09 -26.66
CA PHE A 35 -38.18 -6.87 -26.06
C PHE A 35 -37.06 -5.84 -25.78
N ALA A 36 -36.99 -5.41 -24.51
CA ALA A 36 -35.77 -4.85 -24.01
C ALA A 36 -34.71 -5.96 -24.17
N TYR A 37 -33.79 -5.82 -25.10
CA TYR A 37 -32.56 -6.57 -25.05
C TYR A 37 -31.92 -6.14 -23.73
N ALA A 38 -31.93 -7.03 -22.75
CA ALA A 38 -31.02 -6.91 -21.64
C ALA A 38 -29.62 -6.90 -22.29
N GLU A 39 -28.92 -5.80 -22.16
CA GLU A 39 -27.49 -5.72 -22.46
C GLU A 39 -26.86 -6.85 -21.66
N GLU A 40 -26.25 -7.83 -22.35
CA GLU A 40 -25.60 -8.95 -21.65
C GLU A 40 -24.53 -8.33 -20.77
N ALA A 41 -24.59 -8.52 -19.46
CA ALA A 41 -23.62 -7.97 -18.53
C ALA A 41 -22.21 -8.46 -18.95
N THR A 42 -21.27 -7.53 -19.06
CA THR A 42 -19.88 -7.86 -19.40
C THR A 42 -19.31 -8.78 -18.36
N ASP A 43 -18.81 -9.95 -18.78
CA ASP A 43 -18.07 -10.83 -17.89
C ASP A 43 -16.69 -10.20 -17.60
N THR A 44 -16.61 -9.57 -16.42
CA THR A 44 -15.43 -8.86 -15.98
C THR A 44 -14.22 -9.76 -15.70
N MET A 45 -14.46 -11.09 -15.68
CA MET A 45 -13.46 -12.13 -15.44
C MET A 45 -13.18 -13.00 -16.68
N ALA A 46 -13.80 -12.74 -17.83
CA ALA A 46 -13.56 -13.48 -19.06
C ALA A 46 -12.11 -13.33 -19.55
N PRO A 47 -11.49 -14.41 -20.07
CA PRO A 47 -10.16 -14.32 -20.67
C PRO A 47 -10.17 -13.53 -21.98
N PHE A 48 -9.03 -13.03 -22.38
CA PHE A 48 -8.81 -12.51 -23.73
C PHE A 48 -8.76 -13.63 -24.75
N GLU A 49 -9.30 -13.41 -25.94
CA GLU A 49 -9.24 -14.39 -27.03
C GLU A 49 -7.78 -14.61 -27.48
N ASP A 50 -7.05 -13.52 -27.71
CA ASP A 50 -5.63 -13.55 -28.02
C ASP A 50 -4.81 -13.28 -26.76
N THR A 51 -3.57 -13.77 -26.71
CA THR A 51 -2.66 -13.47 -25.61
C THR A 51 -2.34 -12.00 -25.57
N VAL A 52 -2.61 -11.36 -24.45
CA VAL A 52 -2.20 -9.98 -24.14
C VAL A 52 -0.86 -10.04 -23.38
N GLU A 53 0.18 -9.43 -23.96
CA GLU A 53 1.43 -9.18 -23.27
C GLU A 53 1.30 -7.86 -22.52
N LEU A 54 1.53 -7.90 -21.20
CA LEU A 54 1.36 -6.77 -20.27
C LEU A 54 2.71 -6.45 -19.62
N HIS A 55 3.28 -5.30 -19.97
CA HIS A 55 4.54 -4.83 -19.43
C HIS A 55 4.34 -4.09 -18.11
N VAL A 56 5.02 -4.57 -17.07
CA VAL A 56 4.96 -4.01 -15.71
C VAL A 56 6.36 -3.76 -15.16
N VAL A 57 6.43 -3.09 -14.03
CA VAL A 57 7.68 -2.83 -13.30
C VAL A 57 7.48 -3.14 -11.83
N GLY A 58 8.55 -3.54 -11.14
CA GLY A 58 8.49 -4.01 -9.77
C GLY A 58 9.42 -3.29 -8.82
N THR A 59 9.08 -3.36 -7.53
CA THR A 59 9.95 -2.98 -6.42
C THR A 59 10.59 -4.24 -5.85
N GLU A 60 11.90 -4.23 -5.64
CA GLU A 60 12.55 -5.30 -4.91
C GLU A 60 12.19 -5.20 -3.42
N PHE A 61 11.71 -6.29 -2.87
CA PHE A 61 11.35 -6.37 -1.46
C PHE A 61 12.21 -7.44 -0.77
N ALA A 62 13.21 -6.99 -0.02
CA ALA A 62 14.23 -7.86 0.58
C ALA A 62 13.67 -8.93 1.54
N ALA A 63 12.50 -8.69 2.13
CA ALA A 63 11.82 -9.63 3.01
C ALA A 63 10.97 -10.67 2.26
N ALA A 64 10.74 -10.51 0.95
CA ALA A 64 9.94 -11.45 0.17
C ALA A 64 10.54 -12.86 0.23
N ARG A 65 9.67 -13.85 0.32
CA ARG A 65 10.04 -15.27 0.31
C ARG A 65 9.22 -15.96 -0.78
N TYR A 66 9.91 -16.57 -1.70
CA TYR A 66 9.29 -17.29 -2.80
C TYR A 66 9.57 -18.80 -2.66
N PRO A 67 8.63 -19.66 -3.11
CA PRO A 67 8.90 -21.07 -3.28
C PRO A 67 10.06 -21.34 -4.24
N GLU A 68 10.59 -22.57 -4.22
CA GLU A 68 11.64 -22.96 -5.15
C GLU A 68 11.18 -22.81 -6.61
N GLY A 69 11.90 -22.00 -7.37
CA GLY A 69 11.62 -21.71 -8.79
C GLY A 69 10.72 -20.50 -9.04
N ASP A 70 10.21 -19.87 -8.00
CA ASP A 70 9.47 -18.61 -8.09
C ASP A 70 10.34 -17.40 -7.72
N ASP A 71 10.02 -16.25 -8.29
CA ASP A 71 10.61 -14.95 -7.97
C ASP A 71 9.58 -13.83 -8.20
N LEU A 72 9.99 -12.58 -8.08
CA LEU A 72 9.11 -11.42 -8.30
C LEU A 72 8.50 -11.42 -9.71
N THR A 73 9.23 -11.89 -10.71
CA THR A 73 8.85 -11.80 -12.13
C THR A 73 8.06 -13.03 -12.61
N TYR A 74 8.24 -14.16 -11.95
CA TYR A 74 7.56 -15.40 -12.27
C TYR A 74 7.12 -16.10 -10.98
N ASN A 75 5.84 -16.11 -10.72
CA ASN A 75 5.26 -16.63 -9.49
C ASN A 75 3.82 -17.11 -9.73
N ILE A 76 3.15 -17.52 -8.65
CA ILE A 76 1.79 -18.04 -8.72
C ILE A 76 0.79 -17.02 -9.33
N TRP A 77 0.99 -15.71 -9.11
CA TRP A 77 0.12 -14.67 -9.64
C TRP A 77 0.28 -14.54 -11.16
N THR A 78 1.52 -14.45 -11.65
CA THR A 78 1.79 -14.34 -13.09
C THR A 78 1.31 -15.57 -13.85
N ARG A 79 1.46 -16.77 -13.27
CA ARG A 79 0.89 -18.01 -13.83
C ARG A 79 -0.63 -17.97 -13.86
N ALA A 80 -1.29 -17.55 -12.79
CA ALA A 80 -2.74 -17.44 -12.74
C ALA A 80 -3.30 -16.41 -13.72
N TYR A 81 -2.62 -15.28 -13.92
CA TYR A 81 -3.01 -14.29 -14.91
C TYR A 81 -2.93 -14.86 -16.33
N LYS A 82 -1.89 -15.63 -16.62
CA LYS A 82 -1.75 -16.34 -17.90
C LYS A 82 -2.85 -17.36 -18.12
N ASP A 83 -3.08 -18.23 -17.13
CA ASP A 83 -4.02 -19.35 -17.26
C ASP A 83 -5.47 -18.91 -17.28
N ARG A 84 -5.84 -17.88 -16.49
CA ARG A 84 -7.21 -17.42 -16.35
C ARG A 84 -7.62 -16.37 -17.35
N PHE A 85 -6.73 -15.44 -17.66
CA PHE A 85 -7.06 -14.26 -18.46
C PHE A 85 -6.36 -14.24 -19.81
N ASN A 86 -5.46 -15.19 -20.08
CA ASN A 86 -4.57 -15.19 -21.24
C ASN A 86 -3.70 -13.90 -21.29
N VAL A 87 -3.31 -13.39 -20.11
CA VAL A 87 -2.41 -12.25 -19.94
C VAL A 87 -1.03 -12.74 -19.56
N ASP A 88 -0.03 -12.40 -20.36
CA ASP A 88 1.38 -12.70 -20.14
C ASP A 88 2.05 -11.48 -19.53
N VAL A 89 2.35 -11.55 -18.23
CA VAL A 89 2.96 -10.42 -17.51
C VAL A 89 4.45 -10.44 -17.72
N VAL A 90 4.99 -9.38 -18.28
CA VAL A 90 6.42 -9.17 -18.55
C VAL A 90 6.93 -8.07 -17.64
N THR A 91 7.89 -8.39 -16.77
CA THR A 91 8.54 -7.40 -15.92
C THR A 91 9.72 -6.77 -16.64
N ASP A 92 9.61 -5.50 -17.02
CA ASP A 92 10.67 -4.80 -17.75
C ASP A 92 11.88 -4.51 -16.87
N TRP A 93 11.62 -4.19 -15.60
CA TRP A 93 12.67 -3.99 -14.60
C TRP A 93 12.14 -4.13 -13.17
N VAL A 94 13.07 -4.40 -12.26
CA VAL A 94 12.89 -4.36 -10.81
C VAL A 94 13.91 -3.40 -10.21
N SER A 95 13.55 -2.66 -9.18
CA SER A 95 14.44 -1.70 -8.52
C SER A 95 14.11 -1.57 -7.02
N ASP A 96 15.13 -1.43 -6.21
CA ASP A 96 15.05 -1.00 -4.81
C ASP A 96 14.75 0.51 -4.68
N ASP A 97 15.10 1.29 -5.70
CA ASP A 97 14.72 2.71 -5.84
C ASP A 97 13.71 2.88 -7.00
N TYR A 98 12.49 2.39 -6.76
CA TYR A 98 11.38 2.46 -7.71
C TYR A 98 11.08 3.90 -8.13
N THR A 99 11.03 4.81 -7.16
CA THR A 99 10.62 6.20 -7.40
C THR A 99 11.57 6.93 -8.35
N THR A 100 12.87 6.77 -8.18
CA THR A 100 13.86 7.35 -9.09
C THR A 100 13.74 6.74 -10.48
N LYS A 101 13.56 5.43 -10.56
CA LYS A 101 13.54 4.73 -11.85
C LYS A 101 12.27 5.04 -12.65
N ILE A 102 11.11 5.11 -12.00
CA ILE A 102 9.86 5.48 -12.69
C ILE A 102 9.87 6.96 -13.11
N ASN A 103 10.49 7.86 -12.35
CA ASN A 103 10.69 9.24 -12.75
C ASN A 103 11.52 9.35 -14.05
N LEU A 104 12.52 8.48 -14.19
CA LEU A 104 13.33 8.43 -15.42
C LEU A 104 12.49 7.92 -16.60
N SER A 105 11.72 6.84 -16.42
CA SER A 105 10.79 6.34 -17.45
C SER A 105 9.79 7.41 -17.89
N ILE A 106 9.22 8.18 -16.95
CA ILE A 106 8.31 9.29 -17.25
C ILE A 106 9.03 10.38 -18.06
N ALA A 107 10.26 10.75 -17.68
CA ALA A 107 11.04 11.79 -18.36
C ALA A 107 11.47 11.39 -19.78
N GLU A 108 11.72 10.09 -20.01
CA GLU A 108 12.11 9.53 -21.31
C GLU A 108 10.90 9.22 -22.20
N GLY A 109 9.71 9.16 -21.63
CA GLY A 109 8.47 8.76 -22.34
C GLY A 109 8.45 7.25 -22.67
N ASP A 110 9.25 6.44 -21.96
CA ASP A 110 9.30 4.99 -22.10
C ASP A 110 8.59 4.36 -20.90
N LEU A 111 7.25 4.31 -20.99
CA LEU A 111 6.39 3.92 -19.87
C LEU A 111 6.04 2.43 -19.95
N PRO A 112 5.97 1.74 -18.79
CA PRO A 112 5.33 0.44 -18.69
C PRO A 112 3.85 0.52 -19.08
N ASP A 113 3.22 -0.59 -19.40
CA ASP A 113 1.79 -0.62 -19.72
C ASP A 113 0.92 -0.31 -18.50
N VAL A 114 1.25 -0.95 -17.35
CA VAL A 114 0.58 -0.73 -16.06
C VAL A 114 1.63 -0.53 -14.97
N PHE A 115 1.49 0.53 -14.21
CA PHE A 115 2.46 0.85 -13.16
C PHE A 115 1.82 1.70 -12.05
N THR A 116 2.53 1.82 -10.92
CA THR A 116 2.09 2.64 -9.79
C THR A 116 2.81 3.97 -9.74
N VAL A 117 2.10 5.00 -9.33
CA VAL A 117 2.64 6.37 -9.21
C VAL A 117 2.13 7.04 -7.93
N ASN A 118 2.87 8.03 -7.45
CA ASN A 118 2.38 8.93 -6.41
C ASN A 118 1.52 10.07 -7.00
N GLU A 119 0.94 10.91 -6.16
CA GLU A 119 0.03 11.97 -6.59
C GLU A 119 0.69 13.00 -7.52
N SER A 120 1.95 13.36 -7.27
CA SER A 120 2.70 14.32 -8.10
C SER A 120 2.98 13.75 -9.50
N GLN A 121 3.37 12.48 -9.56
CA GLN A 121 3.58 11.77 -10.82
C GLN A 121 2.27 11.58 -11.59
N LEU A 122 1.16 11.26 -10.88
CA LEU A 122 -0.17 11.16 -11.49
C LEU A 122 -0.54 12.47 -12.19
N GLN A 123 -0.39 13.62 -11.50
CA GLN A 123 -0.70 14.92 -12.09
C GLN A 123 0.19 15.20 -13.32
N GLN A 124 1.48 14.92 -13.25
CA GLN A 124 2.40 15.08 -14.37
C GLN A 124 2.00 14.26 -15.59
N LEU A 125 1.59 13.01 -15.40
CA LEU A 125 1.17 12.11 -16.47
C LEU A 125 -0.16 12.56 -17.12
N ILE A 126 -1.10 13.06 -16.33
CA ILE A 126 -2.36 13.62 -16.82
C ILE A 126 -2.09 14.87 -17.66
N ASP A 127 -1.28 15.80 -17.18
CA ASP A 127 -0.94 17.04 -17.87
C ASP A 127 -0.21 16.77 -19.21
N ALA A 128 0.57 15.70 -19.27
CA ALA A 128 1.29 15.26 -20.47
C ALA A 128 0.45 14.38 -21.40
N ASP A 129 -0.79 14.03 -21.06
CA ASP A 129 -1.68 13.13 -21.82
C ASP A 129 -1.05 11.74 -22.09
N LEU A 130 -0.34 11.18 -21.11
CA LEU A 130 0.43 9.93 -21.22
C LEU A 130 -0.30 8.69 -20.69
N ILE A 131 -1.42 8.86 -20.01
CA ILE A 131 -2.20 7.76 -19.40
C ILE A 131 -3.65 7.79 -19.86
N TRP A 132 -4.30 6.63 -19.76
CA TRP A 132 -5.71 6.46 -20.12
C TRP A 132 -6.66 7.24 -19.19
N ASP A 133 -7.73 7.79 -19.77
CA ASP A 133 -8.98 8.04 -19.06
C ASP A 133 -9.69 6.68 -18.88
N LEU A 134 -9.68 6.16 -17.68
CA LEU A 134 -10.21 4.84 -17.33
C LEU A 134 -11.71 4.89 -16.97
N SER A 135 -12.43 6.00 -17.19
CA SER A 135 -13.82 6.14 -16.75
C SER A 135 -14.71 5.04 -17.35
N ASP A 136 -14.75 4.95 -18.69
CA ASP A 136 -15.57 3.95 -19.39
C ASP A 136 -15.05 2.51 -19.14
N VAL A 137 -13.74 2.35 -19.01
CA VAL A 137 -13.10 1.06 -18.74
C VAL A 137 -13.50 0.55 -17.34
N PHE A 138 -13.47 1.42 -16.33
CA PHE A 138 -13.89 1.09 -14.98
C PHE A 138 -15.38 0.76 -14.93
N ASP A 139 -16.24 1.58 -15.53
CA ASP A 139 -17.67 1.36 -15.54
C ASP A 139 -18.05 0.01 -16.17
N THR A 140 -17.31 -0.40 -17.22
CA THR A 140 -17.57 -1.62 -17.98
C THR A 140 -16.94 -2.86 -17.33
N TYR A 141 -15.70 -2.78 -16.86
CA TYR A 141 -14.89 -3.93 -16.47
C TYR A 141 -14.59 -4.06 -14.98
N ALA A 142 -14.87 -3.04 -14.14
CA ALA A 142 -14.75 -3.22 -12.70
C ALA A 142 -15.81 -4.20 -12.20
N SER A 143 -15.41 -5.15 -11.36
CA SER A 143 -16.34 -6.07 -10.70
C SER A 143 -17.29 -5.32 -9.76
N GLU A 144 -18.44 -5.90 -9.45
CA GLU A 144 -19.40 -5.34 -8.48
C GLU A 144 -18.71 -5.13 -7.11
N LYS A 145 -17.75 -5.97 -6.76
CA LYS A 145 -16.96 -5.83 -5.53
C LYS A 145 -16.06 -4.61 -5.56
N LEU A 146 -15.36 -4.38 -6.66
CA LEU A 146 -14.49 -3.21 -6.82
C LEU A 146 -15.32 -1.91 -6.85
N LYS A 147 -16.47 -1.92 -7.49
CA LYS A 147 -17.43 -0.81 -7.45
C LYS A 147 -17.95 -0.55 -6.04
N HIS A 148 -18.24 -1.62 -5.29
CA HIS A 148 -18.65 -1.49 -3.90
C HIS A 148 -17.56 -0.88 -3.01
N TYR A 149 -16.28 -1.16 -3.26
CA TYR A 149 -15.19 -0.49 -2.56
C TYR A 149 -15.17 1.03 -2.83
N GLU A 150 -15.45 1.44 -4.07
CA GLU A 150 -15.60 2.87 -4.37
C GLU A 150 -16.77 3.51 -3.60
N GLU A 151 -17.91 2.82 -3.50
CA GLU A 151 -19.06 3.31 -2.71
C GLU A 151 -18.74 3.48 -1.23
N VAL A 152 -17.94 2.56 -0.66
CA VAL A 152 -17.57 2.57 0.77
C VAL A 152 -16.47 3.61 1.05
N ASP A 153 -15.50 3.76 0.16
CA ASP A 153 -14.41 4.72 0.30
C ASP A 153 -14.29 5.64 -0.94
N GLU A 154 -15.34 6.39 -1.19
CA GLU A 154 -15.40 7.36 -2.28
C GLU A 154 -14.22 8.34 -2.26
N ARG A 155 -13.71 8.69 -1.08
CA ARG A 155 -12.59 9.62 -0.93
C ARG A 155 -11.31 9.09 -1.58
N SER A 156 -10.94 7.85 -1.31
CA SER A 156 -9.75 7.22 -1.91
C SER A 156 -9.88 7.11 -3.42
N PHE A 157 -11.04 6.70 -3.92
CA PHE A 157 -11.27 6.59 -5.36
C PHE A 157 -11.32 7.94 -6.07
N ASN A 158 -11.87 8.98 -5.41
CA ASN A 158 -11.89 10.33 -5.97
C ASN A 158 -10.49 10.95 -6.08
N ALA A 159 -9.52 10.52 -5.28
CA ALA A 159 -8.14 10.94 -5.41
C ALA A 159 -7.50 10.56 -6.77
N GLY A 160 -7.98 9.50 -7.42
CA GLY A 160 -7.59 9.12 -8.79
C GLY A 160 -8.33 9.86 -9.91
N LYS A 161 -9.24 10.80 -9.58
CA LYS A 161 -10.04 11.54 -10.55
C LYS A 161 -9.57 12.98 -10.70
N ARG A 162 -9.66 13.52 -11.92
CA ARG A 162 -9.45 14.94 -12.24
C ARG A 162 -10.53 15.38 -13.24
N ASP A 163 -11.18 16.50 -12.98
CA ASP A 163 -12.26 17.06 -13.80
C ASP A 163 -13.38 16.06 -14.12
N GLY A 164 -13.71 15.18 -13.17
CA GLY A 164 -14.73 14.15 -13.28
C GLY A 164 -14.33 12.91 -14.06
N LYS A 165 -13.10 12.83 -14.55
CA LYS A 165 -12.53 11.69 -15.27
C LYS A 165 -11.65 10.87 -14.34
N ARG A 166 -11.68 9.56 -14.50
CA ARG A 166 -10.84 8.61 -13.77
C ARG A 166 -9.56 8.35 -14.54
N TYR A 167 -8.43 8.79 -14.00
CA TYR A 167 -7.11 8.53 -14.60
C TYR A 167 -6.33 7.44 -13.86
N ALA A 168 -6.76 7.11 -12.64
CA ALA A 168 -6.08 6.10 -11.86
C ALA A 168 -7.05 5.37 -10.93
N ILE A 169 -6.64 4.19 -10.51
CA ILE A 169 -7.30 3.41 -9.47
C ILE A 169 -6.38 3.43 -8.25
N PRO A 170 -6.89 3.78 -7.05
CA PRO A 170 -6.07 3.78 -5.85
C PRO A 170 -5.56 2.38 -5.55
N THR A 171 -4.35 2.27 -5.06
CA THR A 171 -3.88 1.02 -4.45
C THR A 171 -4.80 0.71 -3.28
N LEU A 172 -5.40 -0.46 -3.28
CA LEU A 172 -6.35 -0.86 -2.26
C LEU A 172 -5.59 -1.20 -0.97
N HIS A 173 -5.69 -0.33 0.01
CA HIS A 173 -5.25 -0.58 1.38
C HIS A 173 -6.46 -0.94 2.26
N TYR A 174 -6.20 -1.50 3.43
CA TYR A 174 -7.25 -1.90 4.39
C TYR A 174 -7.99 -0.70 5.03
N GLY A 175 -7.81 0.51 4.49
CA GLY A 175 -8.49 1.72 4.91
C GLY A 175 -8.15 2.13 6.35
N PHE A 176 -9.17 2.52 7.12
CA PHE A 176 -8.98 3.01 8.49
C PHE A 176 -8.50 1.96 9.49
N ILE A 177 -8.55 0.68 9.16
CA ILE A 177 -8.09 -0.40 10.05
C ILE A 177 -6.57 -0.39 10.18
N GLU A 178 -5.85 0.11 9.19
CA GLU A 178 -4.39 0.24 9.25
C GLU A 178 -3.91 1.49 9.99
N GLN A 179 -4.80 2.41 10.34
CA GLN A 179 -4.44 3.73 10.83
C GLN A 179 -4.23 3.85 12.35
N PRO A 180 -4.80 3.00 13.23
CA PRO A 180 -4.54 3.18 14.65
C PRO A 180 -3.07 2.89 14.97
N ASP A 181 -2.40 3.91 15.51
CA ASP A 181 -1.06 3.81 16.06
C ASP A 181 -1.13 3.46 17.53
N TYR A 182 -0.19 2.66 17.98
CA TYR A 182 -0.13 2.18 19.34
C TYR A 182 1.27 2.34 19.92
N VAL A 183 1.33 2.30 21.24
CA VAL A 183 2.56 2.02 21.96
C VAL A 183 2.55 0.55 22.33
N TRP A 184 3.46 -0.23 21.75
CA TRP A 184 3.64 -1.63 22.06
C TRP A 184 4.65 -1.78 23.20
N ILE A 185 4.26 -2.49 24.25
CA ILE A 185 5.06 -2.61 25.49
C ILE A 185 5.25 -4.09 25.84
N ARG A 186 6.47 -4.49 26.20
CA ARG A 186 6.80 -5.82 26.73
C ARG A 186 5.95 -6.09 27.98
N ASN A 187 4.93 -6.94 27.84
CA ASN A 187 3.99 -7.19 28.92
C ASN A 187 4.61 -8.00 30.05
N ASP A 188 5.44 -8.98 29.75
CA ASP A 188 6.17 -9.77 30.73
C ASP A 188 7.07 -8.91 31.62
N TRP A 189 7.78 -7.94 31.04
CA TRP A 189 8.61 -7.00 31.80
C TRP A 189 7.76 -6.07 32.67
N LYS A 190 6.66 -5.56 32.12
CA LYS A 190 5.74 -4.67 32.83
C LYS A 190 5.12 -5.37 34.04
N GLU A 191 4.65 -6.62 33.89
CA GLU A 191 4.07 -7.41 34.97
C GLU A 191 5.11 -7.81 36.01
N ALA A 192 6.31 -8.25 35.61
CA ALA A 192 7.39 -8.63 36.52
C ALA A 192 7.81 -7.49 37.46
N LEU A 193 7.75 -6.23 36.95
CA LEU A 193 8.06 -5.04 37.75
C LEU A 193 6.83 -4.43 38.46
N GLY A 194 5.64 -5.01 38.26
CA GLY A 194 4.40 -4.51 38.88
C GLY A 194 3.99 -3.11 38.44
N LEU A 195 4.30 -2.76 37.17
CA LEU A 195 4.01 -1.43 36.61
C LEU A 195 2.58 -1.37 36.08
N GLU A 196 1.92 -0.23 36.30
CA GLU A 196 0.59 0.06 35.77
C GLU A 196 0.62 0.40 34.27
N ASP A 197 -0.54 0.34 33.63
CA ASP A 197 -0.69 0.76 32.23
C ASP A 197 -0.45 2.26 32.07
N PRO A 198 0.27 2.71 31.03
CA PRO A 198 0.58 4.12 30.84
C PRO A 198 -0.68 4.91 30.46
N LYS A 199 -0.96 5.99 31.17
CA LYS A 199 -2.04 6.95 30.89
C LYS A 199 -1.51 8.29 30.44
N THR A 200 -0.30 8.61 30.87
CA THR A 200 0.41 9.85 30.55
C THR A 200 1.75 9.54 29.89
N MET A 201 2.33 10.52 29.20
CA MET A 201 3.69 10.38 28.66
C MET A 201 4.73 10.19 29.78
N ASP A 202 4.50 10.78 30.95
CA ASP A 202 5.36 10.55 32.11
C ASP A 202 5.30 9.10 32.60
N ASP A 203 4.12 8.45 32.55
CA ASP A 203 4.00 7.03 32.89
C ASP A 203 4.80 6.18 31.90
N LEU A 204 4.72 6.49 30.59
CA LEU A 204 5.48 5.80 29.55
C LEU A 204 6.98 5.92 29.78
N VAL A 205 7.46 7.13 30.08
CA VAL A 205 8.86 7.40 30.42
C VAL A 205 9.31 6.65 31.67
N ASN A 206 8.46 6.59 32.70
CA ASN A 206 8.76 5.85 33.93
C ASN A 206 8.86 4.33 33.66
N ILE A 207 8.00 3.77 32.80
CA ILE A 207 8.09 2.38 32.35
C ILE A 207 9.41 2.15 31.61
N ALA A 208 9.75 3.05 30.67
CA ALA A 208 11.00 2.99 29.92
C ALA A 208 12.23 2.96 30.85
N LYS A 209 12.28 3.87 31.81
CA LYS A 209 13.38 3.95 32.80
C LYS A 209 13.46 2.69 33.67
N ALA A 210 12.33 2.15 34.13
CA ALA A 210 12.30 0.90 34.87
C ALA A 210 12.80 -0.30 34.06
N PHE A 211 12.47 -0.36 32.79
CA PHE A 211 12.98 -1.40 31.89
C PHE A 211 14.49 -1.28 31.69
N MET A 212 14.99 -0.05 31.46
CA MET A 212 16.43 0.20 31.33
C MET A 212 17.22 -0.17 32.57
N GLU A 213 16.68 0.11 33.78
CA GLU A 213 17.33 -0.21 35.07
C GLU A 213 17.45 -1.72 35.28
N GLU A 214 16.38 -2.47 34.97
CA GLU A 214 16.33 -3.91 35.26
C GLU A 214 16.93 -4.76 34.13
N TYR A 215 16.63 -4.42 32.86
CA TYR A 215 16.99 -5.26 31.72
C TYR A 215 18.13 -4.68 30.86
N GLY A 216 18.51 -3.42 31.09
CA GLY A 216 19.53 -2.73 30.31
C GLY A 216 18.95 -2.21 28.97
N GLY A 217 19.85 -1.94 28.03
CA GLY A 217 19.48 -1.43 26.72
C GLY A 217 19.01 0.03 26.74
N TYR A 218 17.95 0.35 25.98
CA TYR A 218 17.35 1.68 25.90
C TYR A 218 15.81 1.60 26.04
N GLY A 219 15.16 2.74 26.29
CA GLY A 219 13.78 2.74 26.75
C GLY A 219 12.75 2.60 25.65
N ILE A 220 12.88 3.40 24.57
CA ILE A 220 11.88 3.52 23.49
C ILE A 220 12.58 3.36 22.13
N ALA A 221 12.03 2.52 21.27
CA ALA A 221 12.53 2.29 19.93
C ALA A 221 12.25 3.50 19.02
N ALA A 222 13.26 3.89 18.25
CA ALA A 222 13.20 4.96 17.27
C ALA A 222 14.15 4.66 16.10
N ASP A 223 13.86 5.23 14.95
CA ASP A 223 14.66 5.15 13.74
C ASP A 223 15.16 6.54 13.28
N GLN A 224 16.02 6.56 12.27
CA GLN A 224 16.63 7.78 11.76
C GLN A 224 15.62 8.76 11.13
N THR A 225 14.46 8.30 10.68
CA THR A 225 13.43 9.13 10.06
C THR A 225 12.57 9.84 11.09
N LEU A 226 12.56 9.37 12.34
CA LEU A 226 11.65 9.74 13.42
C LEU A 226 10.18 9.36 13.14
N ASP A 227 9.88 8.61 12.10
CA ASP A 227 8.51 8.26 11.73
C ASP A 227 7.79 7.53 12.87
N TYR A 228 8.50 6.64 13.58
CA TYR A 228 7.95 5.93 14.73
C TYR A 228 7.75 6.82 15.97
N LEU A 229 8.60 7.82 16.19
CA LEU A 229 8.35 8.82 17.23
C LEU A 229 7.19 9.75 16.87
N ASN A 230 7.01 10.05 15.58
CA ASN A 230 5.87 10.83 15.08
C ASN A 230 4.53 10.18 15.46
N LEU A 231 4.46 8.84 15.61
CA LEU A 231 3.25 8.16 16.09
C LEU A 231 2.86 8.57 17.50
N LEU A 232 3.82 9.04 18.32
CA LEU A 232 3.55 9.54 19.68
C LEU A 232 3.14 11.02 19.72
N ALA A 233 3.39 11.78 18.63
CA ALA A 233 3.13 13.21 18.58
C ALA A 233 1.68 13.61 18.96
N PRO A 234 0.63 12.82 18.62
CA PRO A 234 -0.73 13.10 19.05
C PRO A 234 -0.91 13.20 20.57
N GLY A 235 -0.03 12.60 21.35
CA GLY A 235 -0.01 12.74 22.81
C GLY A 235 0.21 14.17 23.29
N TRP A 236 0.87 15.01 22.49
CA TRP A 236 1.03 16.47 22.69
C TRP A 236 0.00 17.31 21.93
N GLY A 237 -0.97 16.66 21.25
CA GLY A 237 -1.89 17.34 20.35
C GLY A 237 -1.26 17.75 19.02
N ALA A 238 -0.08 17.20 18.70
CA ALA A 238 0.62 17.44 17.43
C ALA A 238 0.18 16.44 16.37
N HIS A 239 0.13 16.87 15.13
CA HIS A 239 -0.32 16.06 14.00
C HIS A 239 0.66 16.20 12.83
N PRO A 240 1.82 15.54 12.86
CA PRO A 240 2.79 15.62 11.78
C PRO A 240 2.23 15.04 10.47
N ASP A 241 2.80 15.52 9.38
CA ASP A 241 2.59 15.02 8.00
C ASP A 241 1.17 15.11 7.45
N VAL A 242 0.30 15.89 8.11
CA VAL A 242 -1.04 16.16 7.64
C VAL A 242 -1.33 17.66 7.52
N TRP A 243 -2.22 18.03 6.62
CA TRP A 243 -2.79 19.37 6.54
C TRP A 243 -4.02 19.45 7.42
N LEU A 244 -4.03 20.43 8.31
CA LEU A 244 -5.07 20.63 9.30
C LEU A 244 -5.82 21.94 9.03
N LYS A 245 -7.06 22.00 9.47
CA LYS A 245 -7.79 23.24 9.58
C LYS A 245 -7.66 23.73 11.02
N ASN A 246 -6.94 24.85 11.22
CA ASN A 246 -6.76 25.45 12.54
C ASN A 246 -8.06 26.10 13.08
N ALA A 247 -8.02 26.63 14.30
CA ALA A 247 -9.16 27.25 14.94
C ALA A 247 -9.69 28.49 14.18
N ASP A 248 -8.84 29.17 13.41
CA ASP A 248 -9.21 30.32 12.58
C ASP A 248 -9.77 29.90 11.22
N GLY A 249 -9.81 28.61 10.93
CA GLY A 249 -10.31 28.05 9.67
C GLY A 249 -9.27 28.02 8.54
N GLU A 250 -8.02 28.33 8.83
CA GLU A 250 -6.92 28.29 7.85
C GLU A 250 -6.36 26.87 7.71
N ILE A 251 -5.91 26.52 6.51
CA ILE A 251 -5.21 25.26 6.26
C ILE A 251 -3.74 25.42 6.61
N VAL A 252 -3.27 24.62 7.54
CA VAL A 252 -1.89 24.66 8.06
C VAL A 252 -1.28 23.25 8.00
N TYR A 253 0.04 23.21 7.81
CA TYR A 253 0.77 21.93 7.82
C TYR A 253 1.13 21.55 9.26
N GLY A 254 0.68 20.40 9.72
CA GLY A 254 0.75 19.97 11.12
C GLY A 254 2.16 19.85 11.68
N THR A 255 3.13 19.39 10.87
CA THR A 255 4.52 19.23 11.29
C THR A 255 5.19 20.53 11.78
N VAL A 256 4.72 21.69 11.31
CA VAL A 256 5.32 22.99 11.69
C VAL A 256 4.45 23.78 12.70
N GLN A 257 3.47 23.12 13.31
CA GLN A 257 2.65 23.76 14.32
C GLN A 257 3.33 23.79 15.71
N PRO A 258 2.92 24.68 16.62
CA PRO A 258 3.56 24.83 17.94
C PRO A 258 3.59 23.55 18.77
N GLU A 259 2.55 22.72 18.70
CA GLU A 259 2.41 21.49 19.47
C GLU A 259 3.52 20.48 19.12
N MET A 260 3.99 20.47 17.87
CA MET A 260 5.09 19.63 17.43
C MET A 260 6.40 20.01 18.09
N LYS A 261 6.58 21.27 18.45
CA LYS A 261 7.77 21.73 19.18
C LYS A 261 7.88 21.10 20.56
N ASP A 262 6.75 20.91 21.26
CA ASP A 262 6.72 20.31 22.59
C ASP A 262 7.04 18.81 22.52
N ALA A 263 6.52 18.10 21.51
CA ALA A 263 6.88 16.72 21.23
C ALA A 263 8.37 16.54 20.96
N VAL A 264 8.93 17.34 20.03
CA VAL A 264 10.35 17.27 19.68
C VAL A 264 11.25 17.65 20.87
N ALA A 265 10.85 18.59 21.72
CA ALA A 265 11.58 18.94 22.93
C ALA A 265 11.65 17.74 23.90
N ALA A 266 10.53 17.05 24.11
CA ALA A 266 10.49 15.83 24.92
C ALA A 266 11.38 14.72 24.36
N TRP A 267 11.38 14.50 23.04
CA TRP A 267 12.26 13.50 22.42
C TRP A 267 13.75 13.88 22.52
N ALA A 268 14.07 15.17 22.45
CA ALA A 268 15.43 15.63 22.68
C ALA A 268 15.91 15.36 24.13
N ASP A 269 15.02 15.53 25.11
CA ASP A 269 15.29 15.19 26.52
C ASP A 269 15.43 13.66 26.67
N TRP A 270 14.59 12.86 26.04
CA TRP A 270 14.67 11.39 26.04
C TRP A 270 16.01 10.90 25.45
N TYR A 271 16.48 11.55 24.40
CA TYR A 271 17.78 11.23 23.83
C TYR A 271 18.92 11.56 24.80
N GLN A 272 18.88 12.73 25.46
CA GLN A 272 19.89 13.12 26.45
C GLN A 272 19.88 12.21 27.68
N GLU A 273 18.73 11.69 28.09
CA GLU A 273 18.57 10.75 29.20
C GLU A 273 18.87 9.30 28.80
N GLY A 274 19.19 9.02 27.54
CA GLY A 274 19.49 7.68 27.05
C GLY A 274 18.24 6.78 26.90
N ILE A 275 17.02 7.36 26.93
CA ILE A 275 15.77 6.63 26.69
C ILE A 275 15.68 6.20 25.24
N LEU A 276 16.14 7.03 24.29
CA LEU A 276 16.31 6.65 22.89
C LEU A 276 17.71 6.06 22.70
N SER A 277 17.84 5.11 21.76
CA SER A 277 19.16 4.60 21.36
C SER A 277 20.10 5.72 20.99
N PRO A 278 21.37 5.72 21.44
CA PRO A 278 22.35 6.70 21.02
C PRO A 278 22.61 6.68 19.51
N ASP A 279 22.33 5.55 18.86
CA ASP A 279 22.59 5.30 17.45
C ASP A 279 21.32 5.44 16.57
N PHE A 280 20.17 5.88 17.14
CA PHE A 280 18.90 5.93 16.39
C PHE A 280 19.01 6.69 15.06
N ALA A 281 19.82 7.75 15.02
CA ALA A 281 20.02 8.58 13.82
C ALA A 281 20.70 7.83 12.65
N THR A 282 21.15 6.60 12.87
CA THR A 282 21.74 5.72 11.84
C THR A 282 20.99 4.38 11.71
N MET A 283 19.90 4.21 12.47
CA MET A 283 19.07 3.01 12.45
C MET A 283 17.94 3.23 11.45
N ASP A 284 17.82 2.34 10.48
CA ASP A 284 16.60 2.18 9.71
C ASP A 284 15.58 1.31 10.46
N MET A 285 14.38 1.14 9.89
CA MET A 285 13.34 0.30 10.47
C MET A 285 13.83 -1.14 10.74
N ALA A 286 14.61 -1.72 9.83
CA ALA A 286 15.08 -3.09 10.00
C ALA A 286 15.99 -3.23 11.22
N LYS A 287 16.95 -2.33 11.41
CA LYS A 287 17.82 -2.31 12.59
C LYS A 287 17.07 -2.00 13.88
N MET A 288 16.11 -1.08 13.83
CA MET A 288 15.23 -0.83 14.98
C MET A 288 14.48 -2.10 15.37
N ASN A 289 13.89 -2.82 14.43
CA ASN A 289 13.21 -4.09 14.69
C ASN A 289 14.18 -5.18 15.19
N GLU A 290 15.41 -5.24 14.68
CA GLU A 290 16.45 -6.15 15.20
C GLU A 290 16.70 -5.92 16.69
N SER A 291 16.78 -4.67 17.16
CA SER A 291 16.94 -4.34 18.57
C SER A 291 15.74 -4.77 19.42
N VAL A 292 14.53 -4.63 18.90
CA VAL A 292 13.31 -5.11 19.56
C VAL A 292 13.31 -6.64 19.66
N VAL A 293 13.68 -7.33 18.58
CA VAL A 293 13.81 -8.80 18.54
C VAL A 293 14.92 -9.29 19.48
N ALA A 294 16.03 -8.57 19.57
CA ALA A 294 17.13 -8.89 20.46
C ALA A 294 16.77 -8.69 21.97
N GLY A 295 15.68 -7.97 22.26
CA GLY A 295 15.29 -7.66 23.65
C GLY A 295 16.10 -6.50 24.26
N GLU A 296 16.67 -5.63 23.42
CA GLU A 296 17.41 -4.45 23.85
C GLU A 296 16.48 -3.27 24.23
N VAL A 297 15.20 -3.35 23.82
CA VAL A 297 14.18 -2.33 24.07
C VAL A 297 12.83 -2.99 24.34
N GLY A 298 12.09 -2.44 25.30
CA GLY A 298 10.80 -2.98 25.72
C GLY A 298 9.59 -2.13 25.32
N ILE A 299 9.79 -1.01 24.64
CA ILE A 299 8.71 -0.13 24.17
C ILE A 299 8.96 0.26 22.71
N GLN A 300 7.96 0.03 21.86
CA GLN A 300 8.01 0.40 20.46
C GLN A 300 6.71 1.11 20.06
N PRO A 301 6.74 2.40 19.69
CA PRO A 301 5.64 2.99 18.94
C PRO A 301 5.54 2.31 17.57
N PHE A 302 4.37 1.83 17.22
CA PHE A 302 4.19 1.10 15.95
C PHE A 302 2.72 1.01 15.57
N MET A 303 2.45 0.73 14.30
CA MET A 303 1.12 0.53 13.78
C MET A 303 0.50 -0.78 14.30
N GLN A 304 -0.79 -0.96 14.02
CA GLN A 304 -1.55 -2.14 14.47
C GLN A 304 -0.98 -3.49 13.96
N TRP A 305 -0.27 -3.49 12.84
CA TRP A 305 0.28 -4.72 12.24
C TRP A 305 1.59 -5.23 12.88
N TRP A 306 2.01 -4.68 14.03
CA TRP A 306 3.14 -5.17 14.82
C TRP A 306 3.09 -6.69 15.06
N GLY A 307 1.89 -7.25 15.20
CA GLY A 307 1.66 -8.68 15.38
C GLY A 307 2.08 -9.55 14.17
N TYR A 308 2.27 -8.95 13.00
CA TYR A 308 2.79 -9.61 11.81
C TYR A 308 4.32 -9.45 11.71
N GLU A 309 4.83 -8.27 12.03
CA GLU A 309 6.24 -7.92 12.04
C GLU A 309 6.46 -6.74 13.01
N PRO A 310 7.38 -6.78 14.00
CA PRO A 310 8.34 -7.86 14.31
C PRO A 310 7.84 -8.93 15.29
N GLY A 311 6.57 -8.92 15.69
CA GLY A 311 6.04 -9.76 16.77
C GLY A 311 6.41 -11.24 16.71
N PRO A 312 6.21 -11.96 15.60
CA PRO A 312 6.59 -13.37 15.49
C PRO A 312 8.09 -13.60 15.72
N SER A 313 8.94 -12.71 15.24
CA SER A 313 10.39 -12.77 15.44
C SER A 313 10.79 -12.55 16.89
N VAL A 314 10.11 -11.64 17.60
CA VAL A 314 10.29 -11.42 19.05
C VAL A 314 9.95 -12.69 19.81
N VAL A 315 8.81 -13.30 19.54
CA VAL A 315 8.36 -14.54 20.22
C VAL A 315 9.29 -15.71 19.90
N ALA A 316 9.74 -15.84 18.64
CA ALA A 316 10.66 -16.90 18.24
C ALA A 316 12.03 -16.79 18.94
N ASN A 317 12.51 -15.56 19.17
CA ASN A 317 13.81 -15.32 19.81
C ASN A 317 13.75 -15.38 21.35
N ASN A 318 12.67 -14.89 21.96
CA ASN A 318 12.59 -14.66 23.40
C ASN A 318 11.54 -15.54 24.12
N GLY A 319 10.72 -16.29 23.39
CA GLY A 319 9.66 -17.15 23.93
C GLY A 319 8.28 -16.47 23.96
N LEU A 320 7.23 -17.26 24.18
CA LEU A 320 5.84 -16.80 24.13
C LEU A 320 5.51 -15.69 25.13
N ASP A 321 6.16 -15.68 26.29
CA ASP A 321 5.90 -14.69 27.34
C ASP A 321 6.44 -13.29 26.94
N SER A 322 7.31 -13.21 25.93
CA SER A 322 7.91 -11.95 25.46
C SER A 322 7.00 -11.09 24.59
N MET A 323 5.72 -11.43 24.49
CA MET A 323 4.78 -10.71 23.65
C MET A 323 4.60 -9.26 24.14
N PHE A 324 4.63 -8.34 23.18
CA PHE A 324 4.24 -6.96 23.40
C PHE A 324 2.71 -6.84 23.34
N LEU A 325 2.15 -5.99 24.17
CA LEU A 325 0.73 -5.62 24.09
C LEU A 325 0.57 -4.18 23.64
N PRO A 326 -0.49 -3.88 22.84
CA PRO A 326 -0.77 -2.54 22.37
C PRO A 326 -1.45 -1.70 23.45
N TYR A 327 -1.00 -0.47 23.60
CA TYR A 327 -1.61 0.56 24.45
C TYR A 327 -1.92 1.79 23.60
N ASN A 328 -2.99 2.48 23.94
CA ASN A 328 -3.28 3.77 23.32
C ASN A 328 -2.12 4.73 23.58
N ILE A 329 -1.89 5.67 22.66
CA ILE A 329 -0.89 6.72 22.83
C ILE A 329 -1.26 7.54 24.05
N PRO A 330 -0.35 7.63 25.05
CA PRO A 330 -0.63 8.37 26.28
C PRO A 330 -0.69 9.89 26.05
N SER A 331 -1.43 10.61 26.90
CA SER A 331 -1.50 12.06 26.82
C SER A 331 -0.35 12.73 27.59
N ALA A 332 0.26 13.74 26.98
CA ALA A 332 1.20 14.64 27.65
C ALA A 332 0.50 15.86 28.28
N THR A 333 -0.71 16.18 27.81
CA THR A 333 -1.45 17.40 28.21
C THR A 333 -2.61 17.12 29.16
N GLY A 334 -3.01 15.86 29.31
CA GLY A 334 -4.21 15.43 30.03
C GLY A 334 -5.49 15.48 29.19
N GLU A 335 -5.41 15.96 27.94
CA GLU A 335 -6.52 15.99 27.00
C GLU A 335 -6.71 14.64 26.31
N THR A 336 -7.85 14.43 25.67
CA THR A 336 -8.08 13.23 24.85
C THR A 336 -7.14 13.22 23.64
N VAL A 337 -6.39 12.15 23.47
CA VAL A 337 -5.52 11.98 22.32
C VAL A 337 -6.36 11.66 21.09
N LEU A 338 -6.23 12.48 20.07
CA LEU A 338 -6.85 12.28 18.76
C LEU A 338 -5.74 11.97 17.75
N GLN A 339 -5.79 10.82 17.15
CA GLN A 339 -4.85 10.45 16.09
C GLN A 339 -5.30 11.02 14.75
N SER A 340 -4.35 11.37 13.90
CA SER A 340 -4.62 11.75 12.52
C SER A 340 -4.94 10.50 11.71
N ILE A 341 -5.93 10.62 10.85
CA ILE A 341 -6.18 9.63 9.81
C ILE A 341 -5.50 10.14 8.55
N LEU A 342 -4.42 9.50 8.17
CA LEU A 342 -3.69 9.82 6.95
C LEU A 342 -4.57 9.53 5.72
N ASN A 343 -4.19 10.07 4.57
CA ASN A 343 -4.83 9.67 3.33
C ASN A 343 -4.54 8.18 3.10
N PRO A 344 -5.57 7.31 3.02
CA PRO A 344 -5.37 5.87 2.83
C PRO A 344 -4.80 5.53 1.45
N THR A 345 -4.76 6.50 0.53
CA THR A 345 -4.22 6.31 -0.82
C THR A 345 -2.87 6.99 -0.93
N SER A 346 -1.80 6.22 -0.90
CA SER A 346 -0.43 6.69 -1.10
C SER A 346 0.07 6.49 -2.52
N SER A 347 -0.55 5.59 -3.28
CA SER A 347 -0.18 5.27 -4.65
C SER A 347 -1.40 4.96 -5.52
N TYR A 348 -1.21 5.09 -6.82
CA TYR A 348 -2.24 5.01 -7.84
C TYR A 348 -1.78 4.11 -8.96
N ILE A 349 -2.63 3.18 -9.37
CA ILE A 349 -2.40 2.34 -10.53
C ILE A 349 -2.87 3.12 -11.76
N VAL A 350 -1.99 3.28 -12.72
CA VAL A 350 -2.21 3.96 -13.99
C VAL A 350 -1.93 3.03 -15.16
N VAL A 351 -2.55 3.33 -16.31
CA VAL A 351 -2.37 2.59 -17.56
C VAL A 351 -1.82 3.54 -18.60
N SER A 352 -0.69 3.15 -19.21
CA SER A 352 -0.08 3.91 -20.32
C SER A 352 -1.04 4.04 -21.49
N LYS A 353 -1.09 5.21 -22.10
CA LYS A 353 -1.95 5.49 -23.25
C LYS A 353 -1.54 4.70 -24.51
N ASP A 354 -0.30 4.21 -24.56
CA ASP A 354 0.21 3.39 -25.65
C ASP A 354 -0.21 1.92 -25.54
N PHE A 355 -0.74 1.49 -24.38
CA PHE A 355 -1.25 0.14 -24.17
C PHE A 355 -2.66 -0.02 -24.76
N GLU A 356 -2.86 -1.03 -25.61
CA GLU A 356 -4.11 -1.20 -26.37
C GLU A 356 -5.25 -1.88 -25.57
N TYR A 357 -4.95 -2.48 -24.39
CA TYR A 357 -5.88 -3.29 -23.58
C TYR A 357 -6.02 -2.76 -22.14
N PRO A 358 -6.50 -1.51 -21.93
CA PRO A 358 -6.56 -0.93 -20.59
C PRO A 358 -7.43 -1.74 -19.62
N GLU A 359 -8.40 -2.52 -20.12
CA GLU A 359 -9.23 -3.42 -19.33
C GLU A 359 -8.43 -4.59 -18.68
N ALA A 360 -7.24 -4.90 -19.18
CA ALA A 360 -6.39 -5.92 -18.58
C ALA A 360 -6.06 -5.55 -17.12
N ALA A 361 -5.73 -4.28 -16.85
CA ALA A 361 -5.49 -3.81 -15.48
C ALA A 361 -6.67 -4.08 -14.55
N LEU A 362 -7.90 -3.82 -15.05
CA LEU A 362 -9.13 -4.05 -14.26
C LEU A 362 -9.39 -5.53 -14.01
N LYS A 363 -9.18 -6.39 -15.02
CA LYS A 363 -9.36 -7.85 -14.87
C LYS A 363 -8.39 -8.43 -13.84
N LEU A 364 -7.11 -8.02 -13.85
CA LEU A 364 -6.14 -8.46 -12.87
C LEU A 364 -6.49 -7.93 -11.46
N MET A 365 -6.94 -6.69 -11.36
CA MET A 365 -7.39 -6.12 -10.09
C MET A 365 -8.65 -6.81 -9.57
N ASN A 366 -9.64 -7.10 -10.40
CA ASN A 366 -10.82 -7.86 -10.01
C ASN A 366 -10.43 -9.23 -9.42
N PHE A 367 -9.46 -9.91 -10.04
CA PHE A 367 -8.96 -11.18 -9.55
C PHE A 367 -8.23 -11.03 -8.21
N TYR A 368 -7.40 -9.99 -8.06
CA TYR A 368 -6.76 -9.69 -6.79
C TYR A 368 -7.79 -9.45 -5.68
N VAL A 369 -8.81 -8.63 -5.95
CA VAL A 369 -9.91 -8.37 -5.00
C VAL A 369 -10.66 -9.65 -4.67
N TYR A 370 -11.02 -10.45 -5.67
CA TYR A 370 -11.67 -11.74 -5.48
C TYR A 370 -10.86 -12.66 -4.57
N MET A 371 -9.58 -12.85 -4.86
CA MET A 371 -8.70 -13.73 -4.09
C MET A 371 -8.52 -13.28 -2.64
N ASN A 372 -8.44 -11.97 -2.39
CA ASN A 372 -8.21 -11.44 -1.04
C ASN A 372 -9.48 -11.30 -0.18
N THR A 373 -10.68 -11.33 -0.78
CA THR A 373 -11.91 -11.05 -0.03
C THR A 373 -12.92 -12.15 -0.06
N GLU A 374 -13.06 -12.89 -1.15
CA GLU A 374 -14.07 -13.91 -1.35
C GLU A 374 -13.51 -15.32 -1.15
N SER A 375 -12.22 -15.50 -1.37
CA SER A 375 -11.55 -16.77 -1.13
C SER A 375 -11.57 -17.21 0.34
N SER A 376 -11.77 -16.30 1.27
CA SER A 376 -11.91 -16.61 2.70
C SER A 376 -13.26 -17.27 3.06
N GLY A 377 -14.16 -17.41 2.12
CA GLY A 377 -15.56 -17.76 2.43
C GLY A 377 -16.27 -18.76 1.56
N ASN A 378 -15.72 -19.49 0.56
CA ASN A 378 -16.40 -20.66 0.01
C ASN A 378 -16.74 -20.77 -1.48
N GLU A 379 -16.30 -19.94 -2.41
CA GLU A 379 -16.99 -20.03 -3.70
C GLU A 379 -16.30 -20.86 -4.79
N ASP A 380 -15.00 -21.12 -4.69
CA ASP A 380 -14.32 -22.09 -5.54
C ASP A 380 -13.19 -22.80 -4.77
N PRO A 381 -13.50 -23.97 -4.19
CA PRO A 381 -12.53 -24.75 -3.40
C PRO A 381 -11.24 -25.08 -4.17
N ASP A 382 -11.31 -25.23 -5.48
CA ASP A 382 -10.14 -25.63 -6.28
C ASP A 382 -9.21 -24.44 -6.50
N VAL A 383 -9.75 -23.24 -6.68
CA VAL A 383 -8.98 -22.00 -6.78
C VAL A 383 -8.35 -21.64 -5.43
N ILE A 384 -9.15 -21.67 -4.37
CA ILE A 384 -8.67 -21.42 -3.00
C ILE A 384 -7.61 -22.43 -2.61
N ASN A 385 -7.81 -23.71 -2.89
CA ASN A 385 -6.87 -24.76 -2.56
C ASN A 385 -5.56 -24.62 -3.34
N SER A 386 -5.59 -24.21 -4.59
CA SER A 386 -4.36 -23.99 -5.37
C SER A 386 -3.55 -22.79 -4.89
N PHE A 387 -4.20 -21.75 -4.34
CA PHE A 387 -3.54 -20.55 -3.84
C PHE A 387 -3.23 -20.58 -2.35
N LEU A 388 -4.12 -21.12 -1.50
CA LEU A 388 -4.00 -21.04 -0.05
C LEU A 388 -3.33 -22.27 0.59
N ASN A 389 -3.56 -23.48 0.03
CA ASN A 389 -3.03 -24.71 0.65
C ASN A 389 -1.54 -24.92 0.39
N ASP A 390 -0.98 -24.31 -0.63
CA ASP A 390 0.48 -24.33 -0.83
C ASP A 390 1.21 -23.26 0.00
N GLY A 391 0.48 -22.47 0.80
CA GLY A 391 1.05 -21.44 1.68
C GLY A 391 1.69 -20.26 0.94
N ILE A 392 1.43 -20.14 -0.35
CA ILE A 392 2.19 -19.31 -1.29
C ILE A 392 1.51 -17.95 -1.54
N ALA A 393 0.17 -17.90 -1.45
CA ALA A 393 -0.58 -16.68 -1.78
C ALA A 393 -0.48 -15.57 -0.73
N HIS A 394 0.13 -15.84 0.41
CA HIS A 394 0.29 -14.87 1.50
C HIS A 394 1.68 -14.24 1.56
N VAL A 395 2.50 -14.42 0.54
CA VAL A 395 3.90 -13.95 0.50
C VAL A 395 4.07 -12.78 -0.49
N ALA A 396 2.98 -12.12 -0.83
CA ALA A 396 3.06 -10.92 -1.66
C ALA A 396 2.85 -9.68 -0.81
#